data_d77e77da3f19232c139f90af065cd218
#
_entry.id   d77e77da3f19232c139f90af065cd218
#
_cell.length_a   1.000
_cell.length_b   1.000
_cell.length_c   1.000
_cell.angle_alpha   90.00
_cell.angle_beta   90.00
_cell.angle_gamma   90.00
#
_symmetry.space_group_name_H-M   'P 1'
#
loop_
_entity.id
_entity.type
_entity.pdbx_description
1 polymer ?
#
loop_
_entity_poly.entity_id
_entity_poly.type
_entity_poly.pdbx_seq_one_letter_code
_entity_poly.pdbx_strand_id
1 'polypeptide(L)' 'MPKKLSHRQRQFALAYAADPQHNGPKAALAAGCPKSSAHVMASRWLKKTEVQQLVEDFLARVCRYFILFQR' A
#
# COMPACT_ATOMS: atom_id res chain seq x y z
N MET A 1 -16.44 -0.76 12.65
CA MET A 1 -16.10 -1.57 11.48
C MET A 1 -15.27 -0.79 10.49
N PRO A 2 -14.20 -1.34 10.00
CA PRO A 2 -13.43 -0.64 8.99
C PRO A 2 -14.23 -0.53 7.69
N LYS A 3 -14.11 0.60 7.05
CA LYS A 3 -14.73 0.78 5.75
C LYS A 3 -14.10 -0.15 4.75
N LYS A 4 -14.92 -0.71 3.88
CA LYS A 4 -14.40 -1.56 2.83
C LYS A 4 -13.59 -0.73 1.85
N LEU A 5 -12.32 -1.05 1.72
CA LEU A 5 -11.50 -0.46 0.70
C LEU A 5 -11.85 -1.08 -0.66
N SER A 6 -11.75 -0.28 -1.71
CA SER A 6 -11.92 -0.82 -3.05
C SER A 6 -10.79 -1.79 -3.35
N HIS A 7 -11.03 -2.68 -4.33
CA HIS A 7 -10.01 -3.64 -4.72
C HIS A 7 -8.71 -2.94 -5.12
N ARG A 8 -8.82 -1.84 -5.84
CA ARG A 8 -7.65 -1.09 -6.27
C ARG A 8 -6.89 -0.48 -5.10
N GLN A 9 -7.62 0.05 -4.12
CA GLN A 9 -6.98 0.62 -2.94
C GLN A 9 -6.23 -0.44 -2.15
N ARG A 10 -6.81 -1.61 -2.02
CA ARG A 10 -6.16 -2.72 -1.33
C ARG A 10 -4.91 -3.16 -2.09
N GLN A 11 -5.00 -3.30 -3.39
CA GLN A 11 -3.86 -3.66 -4.22
C GLN A 11 -2.76 -2.61 -4.12
N PHE A 12 -3.14 -1.33 -4.14
CA PHE A 12 -2.19 -0.25 -3.99
C PHE A 12 -1.47 -0.33 -2.65
N ALA A 13 -2.21 -0.52 -1.58
CA ALA A 13 -1.62 -0.57 -0.24
C ALA A 13 -0.63 -1.73 -0.11
N LEU A 14 -0.99 -2.90 -0.63
CA LEU A 14 -0.12 -4.06 -0.58
C LEU A 14 1.12 -3.85 -1.43
N ALA A 15 0.97 -3.31 -2.63
CA ALA A 15 2.10 -3.05 -3.51
C ALA A 15 3.03 -2.00 -2.92
N TYR A 16 2.45 -0.95 -2.33
CA TYR A 16 3.23 0.11 -1.70
C TYR A 16 4.03 -0.42 -0.51
N ALA A 17 3.39 -1.22 0.32
CA ALA A 17 4.07 -1.77 1.50
C ALA A 17 5.16 -2.77 1.11
N ALA A 18 4.92 -3.53 0.04
CA ALA A 18 5.88 -4.53 -0.41
C ALA A 18 7.08 -3.92 -1.15
N ASP A 19 6.94 -2.69 -1.64
CA ASP A 19 8.02 -2.02 -2.37
C ASP A 19 9.07 -1.51 -1.38
N PRO A 20 10.33 -1.93 -1.50
CA PRO A 20 11.38 -1.45 -0.59
C PRO A 20 11.60 0.05 -0.66
N GLN A 21 11.28 0.67 -1.79
CA GLN A 21 11.42 2.11 -1.95
C GLN A 21 10.13 2.87 -1.67
N HIS A 22 9.04 2.15 -1.42
CA HIS A 22 7.72 2.76 -1.18
C HIS A 22 7.36 3.76 -2.27
N ASN A 23 7.48 3.34 -3.51
CA ASN A 23 7.16 4.19 -4.65
C ASN A 23 5.66 4.18 -4.90
N GLY A 24 5.00 5.30 -4.55
CA GLY A 24 3.55 5.43 -4.69
C GLY A 24 3.04 5.26 -6.11
N PRO A 25 3.55 6.02 -7.08
CA PRO A 25 3.08 5.87 -8.47
C PRO A 25 3.26 4.47 -9.03
N LYS A 26 4.37 3.81 -8.70
CA LYS A 26 4.61 2.45 -9.15
C LYS A 26 3.59 1.49 -8.54
N ALA A 27 3.28 1.68 -7.26
CA ALA A 27 2.27 0.87 -6.58
C ALA A 27 0.89 1.08 -7.21
N ALA A 28 0.57 2.32 -7.59
CA ALA A 28 -0.69 2.62 -8.25
C ALA A 28 -0.78 1.94 -9.61
N LEU A 29 0.32 1.90 -10.35
CA LEU A 29 0.36 1.18 -11.62
C LEU A 29 0.09 -0.31 -11.41
N ALA A 30 0.69 -0.88 -10.38
CA ALA A 30 0.46 -2.29 -10.04
C ALA A 30 -0.99 -2.53 -9.64
N ALA A 31 -1.66 -1.51 -9.09
CA ALA A 31 -3.06 -1.62 -8.73
C ALA A 31 -4.01 -1.47 -9.93
N GLY A 32 -3.49 -1.19 -11.10
CA GLY A 32 -4.28 -1.09 -12.31
C GLY A 32 -4.60 0.32 -12.75
N CYS A 33 -3.97 1.33 -12.17
CA CYS A 33 -4.19 2.72 -12.58
C CYS A 33 -3.43 3.03 -13.86
N PRO A 34 -4.00 3.88 -14.73
CA PRO A 34 -3.26 4.33 -15.91
C PRO A 34 -2.02 5.14 -15.50
N LYS A 35 -1.00 5.05 -16.33
CA LYS A 35 0.26 5.72 -16.05
C LYS A 35 0.07 7.23 -15.84
N SER A 36 -0.82 7.85 -16.59
CA SER A 36 -1.08 9.28 -16.50
C SER A 36 -1.74 9.67 -15.18
N SER A 37 -2.50 8.77 -14.57
CA SER A 37 -3.22 9.02 -13.33
C SER A 37 -2.56 8.42 -12.10
N ALA A 38 -1.57 7.55 -12.30
CA ALA A 38 -0.97 6.81 -11.19
C ALA A 38 -0.43 7.73 -10.10
N HIS A 39 0.24 8.80 -10.50
CA HIS A 39 0.82 9.75 -9.55
C HIS A 39 -0.26 10.43 -8.70
N VAL A 40 -1.32 10.88 -9.35
CA VAL A 40 -2.41 11.57 -8.68
C VAL A 40 -3.16 10.61 -7.76
N MET A 41 -3.46 9.41 -8.26
CA MET A 41 -4.20 8.42 -7.48
C MET A 41 -3.38 7.97 -6.28
N ALA A 42 -2.08 7.76 -6.45
CA ALA A 42 -1.20 7.40 -5.35
C ALA A 42 -1.23 8.47 -4.27
N SER A 43 -1.12 9.72 -4.64
CA SER A 43 -1.15 10.84 -3.71
C SER A 43 -2.47 10.88 -2.94
N ARG A 44 -3.58 10.69 -3.63
CA ARG A 44 -4.90 10.69 -3.00
C ARG A 44 -5.07 9.53 -2.03
N TRP A 45 -4.68 8.34 -2.47
CA TRP A 45 -4.85 7.14 -1.64
C TRP A 45 -3.97 7.19 -0.39
N LEU A 46 -2.76 7.72 -0.52
CA LEU A 46 -1.85 7.81 0.62
C LEU A 46 -2.37 8.75 1.71
N LYS A 47 -3.26 9.67 1.36
CA LYS A 47 -3.87 10.56 2.34
C LYS A 47 -5.05 9.93 3.07
N LYS A 48 -5.56 8.81 2.58
CA LYS A 48 -6.69 8.14 3.24
C LYS A 48 -6.21 7.33 4.42
N THR A 49 -6.88 7.53 5.55
CA THR A 49 -6.51 6.82 6.78
C THR A 49 -6.63 5.31 6.63
N GLU A 50 -7.67 4.85 5.95
CA GLU A 50 -7.88 3.41 5.75
C GLU A 50 -6.72 2.78 4.99
N VAL A 51 -6.24 3.47 3.95
CA VAL A 51 -5.10 2.98 3.17
C VAL A 51 -3.84 2.98 4.02
N GLN A 52 -3.62 4.05 4.78
CA GLN A 52 -2.45 4.14 5.65
C GLN A 52 -2.45 3.04 6.70
N GLN A 53 -3.60 2.76 7.27
CA GLN A 53 -3.72 1.69 8.26
C GLN A 53 -3.42 0.34 7.66
N LEU A 54 -3.90 0.10 6.46
CA LEU A 54 -3.62 -1.17 5.78
C LEU A 54 -2.14 -1.33 5.48
N VAL A 55 -1.49 -0.25 5.03
CA VAL A 55 -0.05 -0.27 4.77
C VAL A 55 0.71 -0.55 6.06
N GLU A 56 0.37 0.16 7.13
CA GLU A 56 1.04 -0.02 8.42
C GLU A 56 0.84 -1.42 8.98
N ASP A 57 -0.36 -1.95 8.86
CA ASP A 57 -0.67 -3.30 9.32
C ASP A 57 0.16 -4.33 8.56
N PHE A 58 0.25 -4.16 7.25
CA PHE A 58 1.05 -5.05 6.43
C PHE A 58 2.54 -4.96 6.81
N LEU A 59 3.05 -3.74 6.98
CA LEU A 59 4.44 -3.55 7.36
C LEU A 59 4.73 -4.12 8.74
N ALA A 60 3.81 -3.97 9.66
CA ALA A 60 3.97 -4.53 11.01
C ALA A 60 4.07 -6.05 10.96
N ARG A 61 3.27 -6.69 10.13
CA ARG A 61 3.33 -8.14 9.97
C ARG A 61 4.65 -8.59 9.36
N VAL A 62 5.10 -7.88 8.35
CA VAL A 62 6.37 -8.19 7.71
C VAL A 62 7.53 -7.99 8.67
N CYS A 63 7.53 -6.89 9.41
CA CYS A 63 8.56 -6.62 10.39
C CYS A 63 8.60 -7.68 11.47
N ARG A 64 7.43 -8.07 11.98
CA ARG A 64 7.36 -9.11 13.01
C ARG A 64 7.93 -10.43 12.49
N TYR A 65 7.55 -10.79 11.29
CA TYR A 65 8.05 -12.01 10.66
C TYR A 65 9.56 -11.95 10.46
N PHE A 66 10.04 -10.79 10.01
CA PHE A 66 11.47 -10.59 9.76
C PHE A 66 12.27 -10.69 11.05
N ILE A 67 11.77 -10.10 12.13
CA ILE A 67 12.45 -10.15 13.42
C ILE A 67 12.53 -11.58 13.94
N LEU A 68 11.44 -12.33 13.84
CA LEU A 68 11.40 -13.72 14.25
C LEU A 68 12.36 -14.56 13.43
N PHE A 69 12.50 -14.25 12.16
CA PHE A 69 13.34 -15.00 11.27
C PHE A 69 14.83 -14.75 11.54
N GLN A 70 15.16 -13.55 12.00
CA GLN A 70 16.57 -13.20 12.24
C GLN A 70 17.11 -13.68 13.57
N ARG A 71 16.31 -14.23 14.41
CA ARG A 71 16.77 -14.77 15.68
C ARG A 71 17.48 -16.13 15.55
#